data_2f1193325a213370465665953ab8fd55
#
_entry.id   2f1193325a213370465665953ab8fd55
#
_cell.length_a   1.000
_cell.length_b   1.000
_cell.length_c   1.000
_cell.angle_alpha   90.00
_cell.angle_beta   90.00
_cell.angle_gamma   90.00
#
_symmetry.space_group_name_H-M   'P 1'
#
loop_
_entity.id
_entity.type
_entity.pdbx_description
1 polymer ?
#
loop_
_entity_poly.entity_id
_entity_poly.type
_entity_poly.pdbx_seq_one_letter_code
_entity_poly.pdbx_strand_id
1 'polypeptide(L)'
;MMNDQQLLRFSRHILLDEIGIEGQEKLLAAHVLVVGCGGLGAATLPYLAAAGIGSLTIADADTIDETNLQRQITFTEADIGKNKALVMQGRLKQINSQTHITAIAEFLDEAKLVELANAVDIILDCSDNYPTRQAVNRAAVATHTPLVSAAAVGFDGQIAVYRPDFPDTPCYACLFDGEQASDGACALFGVFSPLVGVIGTTQAAEALKVLIGIGAPSHGKLSTYNALSGKWQQYGVRHNPECPVCGGC
;
A
#
# COMPACT_ATOMS: atom_id res chain seq x y z
N MET A 1 -4.98 7.50 -25.01
CA MET A 1 -4.73 8.97 -25.09
C MET A 1 -5.64 9.69 -24.10
N MET A 2 -5.05 10.54 -23.27
CA MET A 2 -5.77 11.40 -22.33
C MET A 2 -6.62 12.45 -23.04
N ASN A 3 -7.82 12.73 -22.48
CA ASN A 3 -8.65 13.85 -22.94
C ASN A 3 -8.20 15.18 -22.28
N ASP A 4 -8.75 16.32 -22.75
CA ASP A 4 -8.38 17.66 -22.27
C ASP A 4 -8.60 17.84 -20.76
N GLN A 5 -9.65 17.23 -20.20
CA GLN A 5 -9.93 17.28 -18.76
C GLN A 5 -8.85 16.54 -17.96
N GLN A 6 -8.39 15.39 -18.44
CA GLN A 6 -7.30 14.63 -17.83
C GLN A 6 -5.97 15.35 -17.95
N LEU A 7 -5.67 15.93 -19.13
CA LEU A 7 -4.48 16.74 -19.33
C LEU A 7 -4.43 17.93 -18.36
N LEU A 8 -5.55 18.61 -18.17
CA LEU A 8 -5.64 19.71 -17.20
C LEU A 8 -5.48 19.20 -15.76
N ARG A 9 -6.20 18.13 -15.39
CA ARG A 9 -6.19 17.58 -14.02
C ARG A 9 -4.80 17.12 -13.60
N PHE A 10 -4.08 16.43 -14.47
CA PHE A 10 -2.78 15.83 -14.17
C PHE A 10 -1.60 16.69 -14.65
N SER A 11 -1.85 17.95 -15.05
CA SER A 11 -0.82 18.83 -15.60
C SER A 11 0.44 18.95 -14.73
N ARG A 12 0.29 18.92 -13.39
CA ARG A 12 1.42 19.01 -12.45
C ARG A 12 2.28 17.75 -12.40
N HIS A 13 1.73 16.58 -12.69
CA HIS A 13 2.49 15.35 -12.92
C HIS A 13 3.16 15.36 -14.29
N ILE A 14 2.41 15.74 -15.33
CA ILE A 14 2.89 15.75 -16.72
C ILE A 14 4.08 16.69 -16.92
N LEU A 15 4.16 17.77 -16.14
CA LEU A 15 5.29 18.71 -16.18
C LEU A 15 6.59 18.17 -15.55
N LEU A 16 6.56 17.05 -14.86
CA LEU A 16 7.76 16.38 -14.37
C LEU A 16 8.33 15.53 -15.50
N ASP A 17 9.58 15.80 -15.92
CA ASP A 17 10.23 15.13 -17.04
C ASP A 17 10.25 13.60 -16.90
N GLU A 18 10.38 13.11 -15.65
CA GLU A 18 10.39 11.68 -15.34
C GLU A 18 9.00 11.02 -15.49
N ILE A 19 7.92 11.79 -15.41
CA ILE A 19 6.55 11.26 -15.54
C ILE A 19 6.04 11.50 -16.97
N GLY A 20 5.94 12.76 -17.37
CA GLY A 20 5.43 13.15 -18.67
C GLY A 20 3.99 12.65 -18.96
N ILE A 21 3.62 12.69 -20.20
CA ILE A 21 2.35 12.14 -20.68
C ILE A 21 2.33 10.61 -20.55
N GLU A 22 3.42 9.96 -20.94
CA GLU A 22 3.53 8.50 -20.94
C GLU A 22 3.39 7.91 -19.53
N GLY A 23 4.07 8.48 -18.54
CA GLY A 23 3.95 8.04 -17.14
C GLY A 23 2.55 8.22 -16.60
N GLN A 24 1.88 9.33 -16.92
CA GLN A 24 0.49 9.56 -16.51
C GLN A 24 -0.48 8.58 -17.20
N GLU A 25 -0.26 8.22 -18.46
CA GLU A 25 -1.06 7.19 -19.15
C GLU A 25 -0.88 5.80 -18.50
N LYS A 26 0.34 5.46 -18.04
CA LYS A 26 0.57 4.23 -17.25
C LYS A 26 -0.25 4.23 -15.97
N LEU A 27 -0.29 5.33 -15.22
CA LEU A 27 -1.11 5.43 -14.00
C LEU A 27 -2.60 5.27 -14.30
N LEU A 28 -3.11 5.90 -15.36
CA LEU A 28 -4.50 5.79 -15.79
C LEU A 28 -4.89 4.37 -16.23
N ALA A 29 -3.94 3.58 -16.72
CA ALA A 29 -4.14 2.19 -17.08
C ALA A 29 -3.99 1.22 -15.90
N ALA A 30 -3.31 1.63 -14.83
CA ALA A 30 -2.92 0.76 -13.74
C ALA A 30 -4.10 0.32 -12.86
N HIS A 31 -4.00 -0.92 -12.38
CA HIS A 31 -4.89 -1.50 -11.38
C HIS A 31 -4.09 -1.84 -10.10
N VAL A 32 -4.53 -1.32 -8.97
CA VAL A 32 -3.86 -1.47 -7.67
C VAL A 32 -4.76 -2.18 -6.68
N LEU A 33 -4.24 -3.21 -5.99
CA LEU A 33 -4.88 -3.82 -4.82
C LEU A 33 -4.31 -3.18 -3.55
N VAL A 34 -5.19 -2.70 -2.67
CA VAL A 34 -4.81 -2.19 -1.34
C VAL A 34 -5.51 -3.00 -0.27
N VAL A 35 -4.73 -3.67 0.57
CA VAL A 35 -5.21 -4.48 1.69
C VAL A 35 -5.07 -3.67 2.97
N GLY A 36 -6.20 -3.28 3.56
CA GLY A 36 -6.32 -2.42 4.73
C GLY A 36 -6.65 -0.96 4.39
N CYS A 37 -7.75 -0.45 4.96
CA CYS A 37 -8.19 0.95 4.87
C CYS A 37 -8.02 1.70 6.21
N GLY A 38 -7.16 1.16 7.10
CA GLY A 38 -6.84 1.73 8.39
C GLY A 38 -5.93 2.97 8.30
N GLY A 39 -5.06 3.20 9.28
CA GLY A 39 -4.22 4.40 9.34
C GLY A 39 -3.33 4.60 8.11
N LEU A 40 -2.66 3.53 7.64
CA LEU A 40 -1.83 3.58 6.43
C LEU A 40 -2.68 3.77 5.18
N GLY A 41 -3.73 2.94 5.00
CA GLY A 41 -4.63 3.04 3.85
C GLY A 41 -5.33 4.40 3.75
N ALA A 42 -5.72 5.00 4.89
CA ALA A 42 -6.32 6.33 4.95
C ALA A 42 -5.38 7.44 4.44
N ALA A 43 -4.06 7.25 4.55
CA ALA A 43 -3.08 8.17 4.00
C ALA A 43 -2.67 7.83 2.55
N THR A 44 -2.61 6.56 2.19
CA THR A 44 -2.15 6.07 0.89
C THR A 44 -3.20 6.26 -0.20
N LEU A 45 -4.43 5.81 0.04
CA LEU A 45 -5.51 5.73 -0.96
C LEU A 45 -5.89 7.08 -1.58
N PRO A 46 -6.01 8.19 -0.81
CA PRO A 46 -6.31 9.49 -1.38
C PRO A 46 -5.28 9.94 -2.43
N TYR A 47 -3.99 9.69 -2.21
CA TYR A 47 -2.93 10.05 -3.16
C TYR A 47 -2.98 9.18 -4.42
N LEU A 48 -3.26 7.88 -4.30
CA LEU A 48 -3.42 7.00 -5.47
C LEU A 48 -4.60 7.46 -6.35
N ALA A 49 -5.75 7.73 -5.74
CA ALA A 49 -6.92 8.23 -6.47
C ALA A 49 -6.66 9.61 -7.10
N ALA A 50 -6.06 10.55 -6.36
CA ALA A 50 -5.74 11.89 -6.84
C ALA A 50 -4.68 11.87 -7.95
N ALA A 51 -3.70 10.96 -7.89
CA ALA A 51 -2.68 10.76 -8.92
C ALA A 51 -3.24 10.16 -10.22
N GLY A 52 -4.46 9.64 -10.20
CA GLY A 52 -5.13 9.14 -11.40
C GLY A 52 -4.89 7.65 -11.66
N ILE A 53 -4.74 6.84 -10.62
CA ILE A 53 -4.80 5.38 -10.79
C ILE A 53 -6.15 5.01 -11.41
N GLY A 54 -6.12 4.24 -12.50
CA GLY A 54 -7.33 3.89 -13.26
C GLY A 54 -8.28 3.01 -12.48
N SER A 55 -7.76 1.99 -11.78
CA SER A 55 -8.57 1.05 -10.98
C SER A 55 -7.95 0.81 -9.61
N LEU A 56 -8.77 0.85 -8.57
CA LEU A 56 -8.41 0.51 -7.19
C LEU A 56 -9.33 -0.61 -6.68
N THR A 57 -8.76 -1.73 -6.28
CA THR A 57 -9.46 -2.72 -5.46
C THR A 57 -9.00 -2.51 -4.02
N ILE A 58 -9.92 -2.21 -3.11
CA ILE A 58 -9.63 -1.93 -1.70
C ILE A 58 -10.35 -2.94 -0.81
N ALA A 59 -9.66 -3.54 0.14
CA ALA A 59 -10.21 -4.56 1.00
C ALA A 59 -10.00 -4.24 2.48
N ASP A 60 -11.10 -4.26 3.25
CA ASP A 60 -11.08 -4.11 4.72
C ASP A 60 -12.39 -4.64 5.31
N ALA A 61 -12.30 -5.60 6.21
CA ALA A 61 -13.46 -6.21 6.88
C ALA A 61 -13.99 -5.39 8.05
N ASP A 62 -13.17 -4.49 8.60
CA ASP A 62 -13.47 -3.78 9.82
C ASP A 62 -14.53 -2.70 9.66
N THR A 63 -15.13 -2.36 10.79
CA THR A 63 -15.95 -1.15 10.96
C THR A 63 -15.12 -0.01 11.55
N ILE A 64 -15.58 1.21 11.28
CA ILE A 64 -14.98 2.43 11.83
C ILE A 64 -15.36 2.55 13.31
N ASP A 65 -14.37 2.74 14.16
CA ASP A 65 -14.50 2.97 15.59
C ASP A 65 -14.00 4.37 15.97
N GLU A 66 -14.52 4.93 17.06
CA GLU A 66 -14.10 6.26 17.54
C GLU A 66 -12.58 6.33 17.79
N THR A 67 -11.98 5.26 18.29
CA THR A 67 -10.53 5.16 18.54
C THR A 67 -9.69 5.18 17.25
N ASN A 68 -10.31 5.01 16.11
CA ASN A 68 -9.63 5.07 14.80
C ASN A 68 -9.46 6.52 14.30
N LEU A 69 -10.37 7.42 14.66
CA LEU A 69 -10.47 8.76 14.06
C LEU A 69 -9.23 9.62 14.29
N GLN A 70 -8.48 9.36 15.36
CA GLN A 70 -7.25 10.10 15.66
C GLN A 70 -6.13 9.92 14.60
N ARG A 71 -6.21 8.89 13.71
CA ARG A 71 -5.20 8.61 12.67
C ARG A 71 -5.77 8.17 11.32
N GLN A 72 -7.04 7.80 11.24
CA GLN A 72 -7.71 7.40 10.00
C GLN A 72 -8.48 8.58 9.42
N ILE A 73 -7.76 9.61 8.99
CA ILE A 73 -8.24 10.97 8.68
C ILE A 73 -9.26 11.08 7.53
N THR A 74 -9.50 10.02 6.79
CA THR A 74 -10.53 9.96 5.75
C THR A 74 -11.93 9.68 6.31
N PHE A 75 -12.00 9.24 7.55
CA PHE A 75 -13.26 8.96 8.25
C PHE A 75 -13.65 10.10 9.19
N THR A 76 -14.93 10.20 9.47
CA THR A 76 -15.51 11.21 10.37
C THR A 76 -16.37 10.53 11.44
N GLU A 77 -16.75 11.25 12.49
CA GLU A 77 -17.66 10.76 13.53
C GLU A 77 -18.98 10.18 12.95
N ALA A 78 -19.48 10.78 11.86
CA ALA A 78 -20.70 10.31 11.17
C ALA A 78 -20.52 8.95 10.47
N ASP A 79 -19.30 8.43 10.39
CA ASP A 79 -18.98 7.16 9.76
C ASP A 79 -18.80 6.01 10.76
N ILE A 80 -18.82 6.29 12.06
CA ILE A 80 -18.70 5.27 13.12
C ILE A 80 -19.72 4.15 12.92
N GLY A 81 -19.27 2.90 13.02
CA GLY A 81 -20.07 1.69 12.84
C GLY A 81 -20.24 1.24 11.39
N LYS A 82 -19.82 2.05 10.38
CA LYS A 82 -19.84 1.65 8.97
C LYS A 82 -18.56 0.91 8.59
N ASN A 83 -18.64 0.04 7.56
CA ASN A 83 -17.46 -0.65 7.07
C ASN A 83 -16.46 0.32 6.44
N LYS A 84 -15.16 0.13 6.75
CA LYS A 84 -14.06 1.00 6.31
C LYS A 84 -13.92 1.05 4.79
N ALA A 85 -13.93 -0.11 4.11
CA ALA A 85 -13.75 -0.17 2.65
C ALA A 85 -14.90 0.54 1.90
N LEU A 86 -16.13 0.37 2.34
CA LEU A 86 -17.30 1.00 1.70
C LEU A 86 -17.31 2.52 1.88
N VAL A 87 -16.97 3.02 3.07
CA VAL A 87 -16.86 4.46 3.30
C VAL A 87 -15.71 5.04 2.50
N MET A 88 -14.54 4.36 2.50
CA MET A 88 -13.38 4.76 1.73
C MET A 88 -13.69 4.87 0.25
N GLN A 89 -14.37 3.90 -0.34
CA GLN A 89 -14.81 3.96 -1.75
C GLN A 89 -15.58 5.26 -2.04
N GLY A 90 -16.50 5.64 -1.18
CA GLY A 90 -17.26 6.88 -1.34
C GLY A 90 -16.37 8.13 -1.28
N ARG A 91 -15.40 8.17 -0.35
CA ARG A 91 -14.46 9.29 -0.21
C ARG A 91 -13.55 9.43 -1.43
N LEU A 92 -12.99 8.32 -1.89
CA LEU A 92 -12.09 8.31 -3.05
C LEU A 92 -12.81 8.75 -4.34
N LYS A 93 -14.08 8.37 -4.53
CA LYS A 93 -14.89 8.84 -5.66
C LYS A 93 -15.14 10.36 -5.64
N GLN A 94 -15.19 10.97 -4.45
CA GLN A 94 -15.26 12.43 -4.33
C GLN A 94 -13.92 13.11 -4.70
N ILE A 95 -12.77 12.43 -4.46
CA ILE A 95 -11.45 12.92 -4.86
C ILE A 95 -11.28 12.80 -6.36
N ASN A 96 -11.58 11.62 -6.94
CA ASN A 96 -11.49 11.37 -8.37
C ASN A 96 -12.60 10.44 -8.85
N SER A 97 -13.61 11.01 -9.48
CA SER A 97 -14.77 10.25 -10.00
C SER A 97 -14.40 9.34 -11.18
N GLN A 98 -13.25 9.56 -11.84
CA GLN A 98 -12.81 8.77 -13.00
C GLN A 98 -12.11 7.46 -12.57
N THR A 99 -11.59 7.36 -11.35
CA THR A 99 -11.01 6.12 -10.84
C THR A 99 -12.11 5.07 -10.63
N HIS A 100 -11.93 3.89 -11.21
CA HIS A 100 -12.80 2.75 -10.92
C HIS A 100 -12.42 2.16 -9.56
N ILE A 101 -13.38 2.08 -8.61
CA ILE A 101 -13.08 1.62 -7.26
C ILE A 101 -14.00 0.46 -6.88
N THR A 102 -13.40 -0.68 -6.61
CA THR A 102 -14.06 -1.88 -6.07
C THR A 102 -13.74 -2.00 -4.59
N ALA A 103 -14.76 -1.97 -3.73
CA ALA A 103 -14.61 -2.17 -2.29
C ALA A 103 -15.02 -3.60 -1.92
N ILE A 104 -14.16 -4.28 -1.15
CA ILE A 104 -14.38 -5.61 -0.60
C ILE A 104 -14.47 -5.47 0.92
N ALA A 105 -15.68 -5.63 1.45
CA ALA A 105 -16.00 -5.43 2.86
C ALA A 105 -15.92 -6.74 3.66
N GLU A 106 -14.92 -7.56 3.36
CA GLU A 106 -14.73 -8.87 3.99
C GLU A 106 -13.25 -9.19 4.15
N PHE A 107 -12.95 -10.17 5.00
CA PHE A 107 -11.61 -10.72 5.15
C PHE A 107 -11.21 -11.47 3.87
N LEU A 108 -10.01 -11.20 3.38
CA LEU A 108 -9.45 -11.91 2.23
C LEU A 108 -8.71 -13.16 2.73
N ASP A 109 -9.19 -14.34 2.34
CA ASP A 109 -8.41 -15.56 2.49
C ASP A 109 -7.28 -15.64 1.44
N GLU A 110 -6.41 -16.62 1.58
CA GLU A 110 -5.25 -16.77 0.70
C GLU A 110 -5.64 -17.03 -0.76
N ALA A 111 -6.69 -17.80 -1.01
CA ALA A 111 -7.16 -18.08 -2.37
C ALA A 111 -7.68 -16.80 -3.04
N LYS A 112 -8.43 -15.98 -2.32
CA LYS A 112 -8.93 -14.71 -2.82
C LYS A 112 -7.82 -13.69 -3.01
N LEU A 113 -6.82 -13.67 -2.13
CA LEU A 113 -5.63 -12.82 -2.31
C LEU A 113 -4.87 -13.18 -3.60
N VAL A 114 -4.66 -14.47 -3.88
CA VAL A 114 -4.01 -14.92 -5.13
C VAL A 114 -4.85 -14.57 -6.36
N GLU A 115 -6.17 -14.77 -6.30
CA GLU A 115 -7.08 -14.37 -7.39
C GLU A 115 -6.94 -12.87 -7.70
N LEU A 116 -7.01 -12.02 -6.68
CA LEU A 116 -6.91 -10.57 -6.82
C LEU A 116 -5.51 -10.13 -7.27
N ALA A 117 -4.46 -10.75 -6.72
CA ALA A 117 -3.08 -10.45 -7.06
C ALA A 117 -2.77 -10.70 -8.55
N ASN A 118 -3.35 -11.76 -9.16
CA ASN A 118 -3.22 -12.03 -10.58
C ASN A 118 -3.89 -10.97 -11.49
N ALA A 119 -4.80 -10.18 -10.95
CA ALA A 119 -5.58 -9.21 -11.71
C ALA A 119 -5.09 -7.76 -11.56
N VAL A 120 -3.99 -7.53 -10.85
CA VAL A 120 -3.48 -6.19 -10.55
C VAL A 120 -2.01 -6.03 -10.91
N ASP A 121 -1.58 -4.78 -11.11
CA ASP A 121 -0.20 -4.44 -11.45
C ASP A 121 0.70 -4.33 -10.20
N ILE A 122 0.11 -4.08 -9.04
CA ILE A 122 0.82 -3.92 -7.77
C ILE A 122 -0.12 -4.13 -6.58
N ILE A 123 0.44 -4.64 -5.48
CA ILE A 123 -0.24 -4.79 -4.20
C ILE A 123 0.36 -3.82 -3.18
N LEU A 124 -0.49 -3.15 -2.41
CA LEU A 124 -0.09 -2.37 -1.24
C LEU A 124 -0.64 -3.03 0.02
N ASP A 125 0.26 -3.45 0.89
CA ASP A 125 -0.09 -3.97 2.20
C ASP A 125 -0.11 -2.84 3.21
N CYS A 126 -1.33 -2.45 3.60
CA CYS A 126 -1.64 -1.45 4.63
C CYS A 126 -2.22 -2.09 5.89
N SER A 127 -2.10 -3.41 6.03
CA SER A 127 -2.61 -4.17 7.17
C SER A 127 -1.80 -3.91 8.44
N ASP A 128 -2.35 -4.23 9.59
CA ASP A 128 -1.75 -4.01 10.90
C ASP A 128 -1.42 -5.31 11.65
N ASN A 129 -1.59 -6.46 11.00
CA ASN A 129 -1.37 -7.76 11.62
C ASN A 129 -0.46 -8.66 10.78
N TYR A 130 0.32 -9.48 11.45
CA TYR A 130 1.32 -10.34 10.85
C TYR A 130 0.73 -11.43 9.93
N PRO A 131 -0.34 -12.17 10.29
CA PRO A 131 -0.93 -13.18 9.41
C PRO A 131 -1.35 -12.64 8.05
N THR A 132 -1.99 -11.47 8.00
CA THR A 132 -2.39 -10.81 6.76
C THR A 132 -1.18 -10.44 5.91
N ARG A 133 -0.11 -9.87 6.50
CA ARG A 133 1.14 -9.54 5.81
C ARG A 133 1.77 -10.74 5.15
N GLN A 134 1.84 -11.87 5.87
CA GLN A 134 2.37 -13.13 5.34
C GLN A 134 1.51 -13.68 4.20
N ALA A 135 0.18 -13.63 4.33
CA ALA A 135 -0.73 -14.07 3.27
C ALA A 135 -0.60 -13.19 2.01
N VAL A 136 -0.54 -11.88 2.17
CA VAL A 136 -0.30 -10.93 1.06
C VAL A 136 1.05 -11.19 0.40
N ASN A 137 2.11 -11.42 1.19
CA ASN A 137 3.43 -11.74 0.65
C ASN A 137 3.43 -13.05 -0.15
N ARG A 138 2.78 -14.13 0.37
CA ARG A 138 2.66 -15.39 -0.38
C ARG A 138 1.91 -15.19 -1.70
N ALA A 139 0.81 -14.45 -1.68
CA ALA A 139 0.06 -14.14 -2.90
C ALA A 139 0.93 -13.36 -3.91
N ALA A 140 1.64 -12.32 -3.45
CA ALA A 140 2.54 -11.52 -4.29
C ALA A 140 3.65 -12.37 -4.94
N VAL A 141 4.28 -13.27 -4.18
CA VAL A 141 5.32 -14.17 -4.69
C VAL A 141 4.73 -15.18 -5.69
N ALA A 142 3.59 -15.81 -5.35
CA ALA A 142 2.95 -16.81 -6.21
C ALA A 142 2.50 -16.24 -7.57
N THR A 143 2.17 -14.96 -7.62
CA THR A 143 1.68 -14.28 -8.84
C THR A 143 2.74 -13.40 -9.51
N HIS A 144 3.95 -13.34 -8.95
CA HIS A 144 5.01 -12.41 -9.39
C HIS A 144 4.56 -10.94 -9.42
N THR A 145 3.65 -10.55 -8.53
CA THR A 145 3.10 -9.18 -8.47
C THR A 145 3.91 -8.33 -7.50
N PRO A 146 4.40 -7.14 -7.90
CA PRO A 146 5.09 -6.20 -7.00
C PRO A 146 4.28 -5.91 -5.73
N LEU A 147 4.97 -5.81 -4.59
CA LEU A 147 4.37 -5.55 -3.29
C LEU A 147 5.06 -4.37 -2.60
N VAL A 148 4.29 -3.38 -2.15
CA VAL A 148 4.77 -2.35 -1.23
C VAL A 148 4.15 -2.59 0.13
N SER A 149 4.95 -3.05 1.09
CA SER A 149 4.49 -3.31 2.46
C SER A 149 4.96 -2.22 3.41
N ALA A 150 4.09 -1.78 4.30
CA ALA A 150 4.37 -0.75 5.28
C ALA A 150 3.82 -1.09 6.67
N ALA A 151 4.48 -0.56 7.71
CA ALA A 151 4.03 -0.68 9.10
C ALA A 151 4.32 0.59 9.89
N ALA A 152 3.51 0.86 10.92
CA ALA A 152 3.70 1.96 11.85
C ALA A 152 3.25 1.54 13.25
N VAL A 153 4.15 1.65 14.25
CA VAL A 153 3.90 1.33 15.66
C VAL A 153 4.64 2.34 16.54
N GLY A 154 3.99 2.86 17.56
CA GLY A 154 4.59 3.86 18.44
C GLY A 154 5.02 5.09 17.66
N PHE A 155 6.31 5.35 17.59
CA PHE A 155 6.94 6.40 16.80
C PHE A 155 7.79 5.86 15.64
N ASP A 156 7.78 4.55 15.42
CA ASP A 156 8.59 3.90 14.39
C ASP A 156 7.71 3.43 13.23
N GLY A 157 8.10 3.84 12.03
CA GLY A 157 7.49 3.42 10.77
C GLY A 157 8.49 2.69 9.88
N GLN A 158 8.00 1.82 9.05
CA GLN A 158 8.82 1.10 8.07
C GLN A 158 8.09 0.91 6.75
N ILE A 159 8.87 0.81 5.67
CA ILE A 159 8.38 0.54 4.33
C ILE A 159 9.42 -0.24 3.54
N ALA A 160 8.97 -1.20 2.75
CA ALA A 160 9.79 -1.95 1.80
C ALA A 160 9.02 -2.21 0.51
N VAL A 161 9.76 -2.25 -0.60
CA VAL A 161 9.27 -2.66 -1.92
C VAL A 161 9.84 -4.04 -2.23
N TYR A 162 8.97 -4.99 -2.49
CA TYR A 162 9.31 -6.35 -2.90
C TYR A 162 8.95 -6.54 -4.36
N ARG A 163 9.87 -7.10 -5.13
CA ARG A 163 9.76 -7.25 -6.59
C ARG A 163 9.91 -8.72 -7.00
N PRO A 164 8.91 -9.57 -6.68
CA PRO A 164 8.96 -11.00 -7.05
C PRO A 164 8.92 -11.23 -8.57
N ASP A 165 8.67 -10.18 -9.35
CA ASP A 165 8.78 -10.14 -10.81
C ASP A 165 10.25 -10.09 -11.32
N PHE A 166 11.23 -9.92 -10.42
CA PHE A 166 12.66 -10.03 -10.72
C PHE A 166 13.28 -11.22 -10.00
N PRO A 167 14.24 -11.91 -10.64
CA PRO A 167 14.94 -13.03 -10.01
C PRO A 167 15.79 -12.58 -8.81
N ASP A 168 16.01 -13.48 -7.87
CA ASP A 168 16.92 -13.29 -6.72
C ASP A 168 16.60 -12.06 -5.84
N THR A 169 15.37 -11.57 -5.88
CA THR A 169 14.93 -10.47 -5.01
C THR A 169 14.32 -11.01 -3.72
N PRO A 170 14.55 -10.32 -2.57
CA PRO A 170 13.95 -10.74 -1.32
C PRO A 170 12.43 -10.52 -1.34
N CYS A 171 11.69 -11.38 -0.63
CA CYS A 171 10.30 -11.17 -0.27
C CYS A 171 10.18 -10.74 1.21
N TYR A 172 8.96 -10.44 1.66
CA TYR A 172 8.71 -10.06 3.05
C TYR A 172 9.19 -11.13 4.05
N ALA A 173 9.00 -12.42 3.74
CA ALA A 173 9.42 -13.52 4.60
C ALA A 173 10.94 -13.72 4.66
N CYS A 174 11.73 -13.16 3.74
CA CYS A 174 13.20 -13.16 3.86
C CYS A 174 13.69 -12.32 5.05
N LEU A 175 12.91 -11.35 5.48
CA LEU A 175 13.23 -10.47 6.60
C LEU A 175 12.44 -10.80 7.86
N PHE A 176 11.20 -11.27 7.71
CA PHE A 176 10.26 -11.54 8.79
C PHE A 176 9.80 -13.00 8.71
N ASP A 177 10.64 -13.91 9.21
CA ASP A 177 10.60 -15.36 8.97
C ASP A 177 9.66 -16.17 9.87
N GLY A 178 8.74 -15.53 10.57
CA GLY A 178 7.64 -16.33 10.97
C GLY A 178 7.12 -16.30 12.38
N GLU A 179 7.84 -16.14 13.41
CA GLU A 179 7.26 -16.15 14.76
C GLU A 179 7.46 -14.82 15.49
N GLN A 180 6.99 -13.73 14.88
CA GLN A 180 6.89 -12.50 15.64
C GLN A 180 5.57 -12.48 16.42
N ALA A 181 5.67 -12.83 17.67
CA ALA A 181 4.60 -12.72 18.65
C ALA A 181 4.25 -11.23 18.84
N SER A 182 3.28 -10.74 18.08
CA SER A 182 2.41 -9.64 18.52
C SER A 182 1.36 -9.28 17.46
N ASP A 183 0.35 -10.12 17.29
CA ASP A 183 -0.91 -9.65 16.75
C ASP A 183 -1.43 -8.53 17.64
N GLY A 184 -1.69 -7.36 17.04
CA GLY A 184 -2.23 -6.23 17.77
C GLY A 184 -1.22 -5.27 18.39
N ALA A 185 0.05 -5.29 17.98
CA ALA A 185 1.07 -4.37 18.50
C ALA A 185 0.63 -2.90 18.48
N CYS A 186 -0.04 -2.45 17.41
CA CYS A 186 -0.58 -1.09 17.33
C CYS A 186 -1.65 -0.82 18.39
N ALA A 187 -2.51 -1.80 18.69
CA ALA A 187 -3.55 -1.67 19.71
C ALA A 187 -2.97 -1.68 21.12
N LEU A 188 -1.88 -2.42 21.35
CA LEU A 188 -1.21 -2.52 22.64
C LEU A 188 -0.22 -1.38 22.92
N PHE A 189 0.53 -0.93 21.89
CA PHE A 189 1.62 0.05 22.07
C PHE A 189 1.25 1.46 21.59
N GLY A 190 0.08 1.64 20.99
CA GLY A 190 -0.34 2.90 20.38
C GLY A 190 0.44 3.25 19.10
N VAL A 191 0.07 4.36 18.47
CA VAL A 191 0.77 4.90 17.30
C VAL A 191 0.63 6.42 17.26
N PHE A 192 1.72 7.11 17.00
CA PHE A 192 1.73 8.55 16.79
C PHE A 192 0.97 8.90 15.52
N SER A 193 -0.10 9.70 15.64
CA SER A 193 -1.06 9.95 14.57
C SER A 193 -0.42 10.36 13.22
N PRO A 194 0.49 11.35 13.15
CA PRO A 194 1.11 11.75 11.89
C PRO A 194 2.02 10.69 11.26
N LEU A 195 2.47 9.70 12.04
CA LEU A 195 3.38 8.66 11.55
C LEU A 195 2.75 7.85 10.42
N VAL A 196 1.47 7.47 10.57
CA VAL A 196 0.77 6.71 9.51
C VAL A 196 0.61 7.55 8.25
N GLY A 197 0.51 8.88 8.39
CA GLY A 197 0.51 9.82 7.28
C GLY A 197 1.84 9.83 6.52
N VAL A 198 2.97 9.96 7.25
CA VAL A 198 4.32 9.94 6.65
C VAL A 198 4.57 8.62 5.92
N ILE A 199 4.30 7.50 6.55
CA ILE A 199 4.56 6.18 5.98
C ILE A 199 3.58 5.86 4.83
N GLY A 200 2.28 6.12 5.00
CA GLY A 200 1.29 5.84 3.95
C GLY A 200 1.47 6.72 2.70
N THR A 201 1.83 7.98 2.85
CA THR A 201 2.16 8.84 1.69
C THR A 201 3.44 8.40 0.99
N THR A 202 4.44 7.93 1.76
CA THR A 202 5.66 7.31 1.18
C THR A 202 5.31 6.02 0.44
N GLN A 203 4.40 5.20 0.99
CA GLN A 203 3.93 3.97 0.34
C GLN A 203 3.25 4.27 -1.00
N ALA A 204 2.41 5.31 -1.06
CA ALA A 204 1.82 5.77 -2.33
C ALA A 204 2.91 6.21 -3.32
N ALA A 205 3.90 6.98 -2.88
CA ALA A 205 5.00 7.43 -3.74
C ALA A 205 5.82 6.27 -4.31
N GLU A 206 6.15 5.25 -3.49
CA GLU A 206 6.85 4.06 -3.97
C GLU A 206 6.00 3.27 -4.99
N ALA A 207 4.70 3.13 -4.74
CA ALA A 207 3.79 2.47 -5.67
C ALA A 207 3.73 3.19 -7.03
N LEU A 208 3.59 4.50 -7.03
CA LEU A 208 3.58 5.30 -8.27
C LEU A 208 4.90 5.16 -9.04
N LYS A 209 6.06 5.18 -8.35
CA LYS A 209 7.37 4.98 -8.99
C LYS A 209 7.48 3.60 -9.64
N VAL A 210 7.02 2.55 -8.96
CA VAL A 210 7.02 1.18 -9.52
C VAL A 210 6.14 1.11 -10.76
N LEU A 211 4.92 1.65 -10.73
CA LEU A 211 3.98 1.62 -11.84
C LEU A 211 4.46 2.38 -13.08
N ILE A 212 5.06 3.55 -12.86
CA ILE A 212 5.60 4.38 -13.96
C ILE A 212 6.92 3.80 -14.48
N GLY A 213 7.70 3.15 -13.60
CA GLY A 213 9.05 2.65 -13.92
C GLY A 213 10.12 3.74 -13.79
N ILE A 214 10.00 4.65 -12.81
CA ILE A 214 10.91 5.78 -12.60
C ILE A 214 11.65 5.71 -11.27
N GLY A 215 12.75 6.44 -11.19
CA GLY A 215 13.59 6.52 -9.99
C GLY A 215 14.37 5.23 -9.72
N ALA A 216 15.12 5.21 -8.61
CA ALA A 216 15.75 3.99 -8.12
C ALA A 216 14.70 3.19 -7.34
N PRO A 217 14.32 1.99 -7.79
CA PRO A 217 13.39 1.17 -7.05
C PRO A 217 13.97 0.86 -5.67
N SER A 218 13.13 0.99 -4.64
CA SER A 218 13.54 0.71 -3.25
C SER A 218 13.56 -0.81 -2.94
N HIS A 219 13.52 -1.68 -3.96
CA HIS A 219 13.59 -3.12 -3.76
C HIS A 219 14.95 -3.54 -3.16
N GLY A 220 14.91 -4.60 -2.36
CA GLY A 220 16.09 -5.05 -1.62
C GLY A 220 16.50 -4.09 -0.49
N LYS A 221 15.62 -3.19 -0.07
CA LYS A 221 15.86 -2.26 1.04
C LYS A 221 14.65 -2.18 1.96
N LEU A 222 14.92 -2.13 3.25
CA LEU A 222 13.97 -1.70 4.28
C LEU A 222 14.29 -0.24 4.63
N SER A 223 13.33 0.65 4.47
CA SER A 223 13.41 2.03 4.95
C SER A 223 12.65 2.14 6.27
N THR A 224 13.28 2.69 7.30
CA THR A 224 12.66 2.98 8.60
C THR A 224 12.64 4.47 8.85
N TYR A 225 11.61 4.94 9.52
CA TYR A 225 11.46 6.33 9.96
C TYR A 225 11.13 6.38 11.46
N ASN A 226 11.92 7.13 12.21
CA ASN A 226 11.63 7.40 13.61
C ASN A 226 11.11 8.82 13.78
N ALA A 227 9.84 8.95 14.18
CA ALA A 227 9.14 10.23 14.26
C ALA A 227 9.60 11.11 15.44
N LEU A 228 10.26 10.55 16.47
CA LEU A 228 10.84 11.35 17.55
C LEU A 228 12.07 12.12 17.09
N SER A 229 12.93 11.46 16.30
CA SER A 229 14.16 12.06 15.78
C SER A 229 14.03 12.67 14.41
N GLY A 230 12.93 12.40 13.68
CA GLY A 230 12.74 12.80 12.28
C GLY A 230 13.69 12.11 11.29
N LYS A 231 14.33 11.02 11.68
CA LYS A 231 15.37 10.37 10.87
C LYS A 231 14.83 9.20 10.05
N TRP A 232 15.24 9.17 8.78
CA TRP A 232 15.14 8.00 7.92
C TRP A 232 16.44 7.20 7.95
N GLN A 233 16.32 5.89 7.92
CA GLN A 233 17.42 4.94 7.78
C GLN A 233 17.04 3.90 6.72
N GLN A 234 18.05 3.39 5.99
CA GLN A 234 17.84 2.34 5.00
C GLN A 234 18.79 1.18 5.29
N TYR A 235 18.25 -0.03 5.23
CA TYR A 235 18.97 -1.28 5.43
C TYR A 235 18.84 -2.14 4.19
N GLY A 236 19.94 -2.74 3.73
CA GLY A 236 19.91 -3.71 2.65
C GLY A 236 19.25 -5.00 3.12
N VAL A 237 18.31 -5.51 2.34
CA VAL A 237 17.67 -6.82 2.55
C VAL A 237 18.13 -7.75 1.44
N ARG A 238 18.66 -8.93 1.81
CA ARG A 238 19.12 -9.93 0.84
C ARG A 238 18.07 -11.03 0.69
N HIS A 239 18.01 -11.58 -0.50
CA HIS A 239 17.28 -12.81 -0.75
C HIS A 239 17.84 -13.93 0.14
N ASN A 240 16.95 -14.66 0.80
CA ASN A 240 17.30 -15.85 1.57
C ASN A 240 16.99 -17.09 0.71
N PRO A 241 18.00 -17.85 0.25
CA PRO A 241 17.77 -19.06 -0.56
C PRO A 241 16.96 -20.14 0.16
N GLU A 242 16.93 -20.13 1.50
CA GLU A 242 16.15 -21.05 2.34
C GLU A 242 14.79 -20.46 2.76
N CYS A 243 14.39 -19.32 2.17
CA CYS A 243 13.11 -18.70 2.50
C CYS A 243 11.93 -19.66 2.19
N PRO A 244 11.02 -19.91 3.14
CA PRO A 244 9.90 -20.83 2.93
C PRO A 244 8.90 -20.35 1.90
N VAL A 245 8.99 -19.09 1.45
CA VAL A 245 8.04 -18.47 0.50
C VAL A 245 8.66 -18.27 -0.88
N CYS A 246 9.87 -17.72 -0.98
CA CYS A 246 10.52 -17.45 -2.28
C CYS A 246 11.84 -18.22 -2.48
N GLY A 247 12.28 -19.00 -1.51
CA GLY A 247 13.44 -19.88 -1.65
C GLY A 247 13.13 -21.03 -2.58
N GLY A 248 13.94 -21.23 -3.64
CA GLY A 248 13.77 -22.31 -4.62
C GLY A 248 12.84 -21.96 -5.80
N CYS A 249 12.50 -20.70 -5.99
CA CYS A 249 11.86 -20.18 -7.20
C CYS A 249 12.90 -19.78 -8.23
#